data_d7275394b585de524e1204ff197c9aaf
#
_entry.id   d7275394b585de524e1204ff197c9aaf
#
_cell.length_a   1.000
_cell.length_b   1.000
_cell.length_c   1.000
_cell.angle_alpha   90.00
_cell.angle_beta   90.00
_cell.angle_gamma   90.00
#
_symmetry.space_group_name_H-M   'P 1'
#
loop_
_entity.id
_entity.type
_entity.pdbx_description
1 polymer ?
#
loop_
_entity_poly.entity_id
_entity_poly.type
_entity_poly.pdbx_seq_one_letter_code
_entity_poly.pdbx_strand_id
1 'polypeptide(L)'
;DIIERKMIENIISYINLLLKYSNPQNMLFIAIDGPAPKSKMTQQRLRRFKTFYERKELKKIEENNNIQKEEVDIWDTNAITPGTEFMDKLGKALKNIRNHIDNKNLKVYLSDSNVPGEGEHKIFNYIKDNDIQGSNVIYGLDADLIMLCLASKRDNMYLLRETVEFNNRIHTNGFKFLFLSIDRLKSHLLEEVCDRVGKFNLSDYEKNEIIDDYIFLSFLLGNDFLTHSPSVDLHNGGFDLLLDLYARFYLEMKSNLVSVADKKINHDFLKNIIKDIGMMEDSVLETYYKKRIRWRPPNKNYDSQYEREVDLL
;
A
#
# COMPACT_ATOMS: atom_id res chain seq x y z
N ASP A 1 -2.68 -22.67 20.84
CA ASP A 1 -1.21 -22.76 20.92
C ASP A 1 -0.54 -23.54 19.80
N ILE A 2 -1.09 -24.67 19.33
CA ILE A 2 -0.51 -25.43 18.20
C ILE A 2 -0.60 -24.62 16.90
N ILE A 3 -1.72 -23.94 16.67
CA ILE A 3 -1.95 -23.09 15.48
C ILE A 3 -0.96 -21.93 15.48
N GLU A 4 -0.85 -21.18 16.56
CA GLU A 4 0.06 -20.04 16.68
C GLU A 4 1.53 -20.45 16.47
N ARG A 5 1.93 -21.59 17.02
CA ARG A 5 3.29 -22.11 16.80
C ARG A 5 3.55 -22.40 15.34
N LYS A 6 2.62 -23.07 14.64
CA LYS A 6 2.73 -23.35 13.20
C LYS A 6 2.76 -22.05 12.39
N MET A 7 1.97 -21.04 12.77
CA MET A 7 2.00 -19.73 12.11
C MET A 7 3.36 -19.07 12.24
N ILE A 8 3.97 -19.08 13.42
CA ILE A 8 5.30 -18.51 13.66
C ILE A 8 6.37 -19.29 12.88
N GLU A 9 6.32 -20.63 12.87
CA GLU A 9 7.21 -21.46 12.07
C GLU A 9 7.10 -21.15 10.57
N ASN A 10 5.88 -20.96 10.06
CA ASN A 10 5.63 -20.59 8.68
C ASN A 10 6.17 -19.19 8.36
N ILE A 11 6.01 -18.21 9.25
CA ILE A 11 6.57 -16.87 9.10
C ILE A 11 8.10 -16.93 8.98
N ILE A 12 8.77 -17.68 9.85
CA ILE A 12 10.23 -17.85 9.80
C ILE A 12 10.65 -18.53 8.49
N SER A 13 9.92 -19.57 8.07
CA SER A 13 10.18 -20.27 6.80
C SER A 13 9.98 -19.34 5.60
N TYR A 14 8.98 -18.47 5.66
CA TYR A 14 8.70 -17.49 4.61
C TYR A 14 9.78 -16.39 4.54
N ILE A 15 10.27 -15.92 5.68
CA ILE A 15 11.42 -14.99 5.71
C ILE A 15 12.64 -15.64 5.05
N ASN A 16 12.92 -16.91 5.33
CA ASN A 16 14.02 -17.62 4.66
C ASN A 16 13.80 -17.76 3.15
N LEU A 17 12.55 -17.93 2.71
CA LEU A 17 12.22 -17.92 1.29
C LEU A 17 12.51 -16.55 0.65
N LEU A 18 12.09 -15.46 1.28
CA LEU A 18 12.38 -14.10 0.82
C LEU A 18 13.88 -13.83 0.75
N LEU A 19 14.67 -14.31 1.72
CA LEU A 19 16.12 -14.19 1.72
C LEU A 19 16.77 -14.94 0.54
N LYS A 20 16.22 -16.07 0.11
CA LYS A 20 16.70 -16.78 -1.09
C LYS A 20 16.47 -15.98 -2.37
N TYR A 21 15.36 -15.25 -2.47
CA TYR A 21 15.06 -14.42 -3.64
C TYR A 21 15.83 -13.10 -3.64
N SER A 22 15.92 -12.41 -2.51
CA SER A 22 16.58 -11.12 -2.38
C SER A 22 18.11 -11.21 -2.22
N ASN A 23 18.61 -12.34 -1.71
CA ASN A 23 20.03 -12.64 -1.48
C ASN A 23 20.83 -11.48 -0.85
N PRO A 24 20.39 -10.97 0.32
CA PRO A 24 21.03 -9.81 0.94
C PRO A 24 22.45 -10.15 1.40
N GLN A 25 23.39 -9.22 1.14
CA GLN A 25 24.80 -9.44 1.47
C GLN A 25 25.19 -8.83 2.82
N ASN A 26 24.56 -7.71 3.20
CA ASN A 26 25.01 -6.92 4.34
C ASN A 26 24.02 -6.97 5.50
N MET A 27 22.72 -6.78 5.22
CA MET A 27 21.75 -6.53 6.27
C MET A 27 20.35 -7.08 5.93
N LEU A 28 19.66 -7.56 6.95
CA LEU A 28 18.24 -7.81 6.98
C LEU A 28 17.60 -6.91 8.06
N PHE A 29 16.63 -6.09 7.66
CA PHE A 29 15.80 -5.34 8.59
C PHE A 29 14.39 -5.89 8.57
N ILE A 30 13.89 -6.33 9.71
CA ILE A 30 12.53 -6.84 9.89
C ILE A 30 11.76 -5.80 10.69
N ALA A 31 10.65 -5.30 10.12
CA ALA A 31 9.75 -4.37 10.79
C ALA A 31 8.36 -4.98 10.92
N ILE A 32 7.80 -4.89 12.10
CA ILE A 32 6.43 -5.31 12.40
C ILE A 32 5.66 -4.07 12.83
N ASP A 33 4.41 -3.93 12.39
CA ASP A 33 3.56 -2.83 12.82
C ASP A 33 3.44 -2.79 14.34
N GLY A 34 3.69 -1.60 14.87
CA GLY A 34 3.46 -1.26 16.26
C GLY A 34 2.21 -0.40 16.44
N PRO A 35 2.03 0.21 17.62
CA PRO A 35 0.93 1.14 17.85
C PRO A 35 0.89 2.23 16.76
N ALA A 36 -0.25 2.27 16.03
CA ALA A 36 -0.45 3.17 14.91
C ALA A 36 -0.77 4.61 15.39
N PRO A 37 -0.53 5.63 14.56
CA PRO A 37 -1.01 6.99 14.81
C PRO A 37 -2.53 7.04 14.99
N LYS A 38 -3.04 8.06 15.71
CA LYS A 38 -4.47 8.19 16.03
C LYS A 38 -5.37 8.16 14.78
N SER A 39 -4.96 8.77 13.68
CA SER A 39 -5.68 8.78 12.40
C SER A 39 -5.90 7.35 11.85
N LYS A 40 -4.86 6.53 11.84
CA LYS A 40 -4.92 5.13 11.40
C LYS A 40 -5.72 4.23 12.35
N MET A 41 -5.74 4.57 13.66
CA MET A 41 -6.50 3.79 14.65
C MET A 41 -8.00 3.73 14.35
N THR A 42 -8.58 4.81 13.85
CA THR A 42 -10.01 4.86 13.46
C THR A 42 -10.28 3.90 12.32
N GLN A 43 -9.48 3.92 11.27
CA GLN A 43 -9.59 3.00 10.14
C GLN A 43 -9.42 1.54 10.59
N GLN A 44 -8.40 1.25 11.38
CA GLN A 44 -8.17 -0.10 11.91
C GLN A 44 -9.35 -0.59 12.76
N ARG A 45 -9.96 0.28 13.57
CA ARG A 45 -11.13 -0.05 14.38
C ARG A 45 -12.33 -0.41 13.50
N LEU A 46 -12.61 0.40 12.47
CA LEU A 46 -13.70 0.14 11.52
C LEU A 46 -13.50 -1.19 10.79
N ARG A 47 -12.29 -1.48 10.31
CA ARG A 47 -11.96 -2.74 9.65
C ARG A 47 -12.19 -3.95 10.56
N ARG A 48 -11.76 -3.88 11.82
CA ARG A 48 -11.99 -4.98 12.80
C ARG A 48 -13.46 -5.15 13.13
N PHE A 49 -14.18 -4.03 13.30
CA PHE A 49 -15.62 -4.08 13.53
C PHE A 49 -16.35 -4.71 12.34
N LYS A 50 -15.99 -4.33 11.11
CA LYS A 50 -16.54 -4.90 9.88
C LYS A 50 -16.35 -6.43 9.85
N THR A 51 -15.12 -6.90 10.07
CA THR A 51 -14.81 -8.35 10.10
C THR A 51 -15.65 -9.10 11.15
N PHE A 52 -15.79 -8.52 12.34
CA PHE A 52 -16.63 -9.11 13.38
C PHE A 52 -18.11 -9.14 12.98
N TYR A 53 -18.61 -8.05 12.40
CA TYR A 53 -19.99 -7.93 11.93
C TYR A 53 -20.29 -8.93 10.82
N GLU A 54 -19.44 -9.02 9.82
CA GLU A 54 -19.59 -9.97 8.71
C GLU A 54 -19.63 -11.42 9.21
N ARG A 55 -18.75 -11.81 10.13
CA ARG A 55 -18.80 -13.15 10.75
C ARG A 55 -20.11 -13.42 11.47
N LYS A 56 -20.60 -12.43 12.21
CA LYS A 56 -21.89 -12.54 12.93
C LYS A 56 -23.06 -12.70 11.97
N GLU A 57 -23.09 -11.93 10.89
CA GLU A 57 -24.16 -12.03 9.88
C GLU A 57 -24.04 -13.34 9.09
N LEU A 58 -22.83 -13.77 8.73
CA LEU A 58 -22.61 -15.06 8.09
C LEU A 58 -23.18 -16.22 8.95
N LYS A 59 -22.93 -16.21 10.26
CA LYS A 59 -23.45 -17.22 11.17
C LYS A 59 -24.99 -17.24 11.18
N LYS A 60 -25.64 -16.07 11.15
CA LYS A 60 -27.11 -15.99 11.04
C LYS A 60 -27.61 -16.54 9.70
N ILE A 61 -26.93 -16.24 8.59
CA ILE A 61 -27.29 -16.76 7.27
C ILE A 61 -27.16 -18.29 7.28
N GLU A 62 -26.12 -18.84 7.87
CA GLU A 62 -25.92 -20.29 8.03
C GLU A 62 -27.06 -20.93 8.86
N GLU A 63 -27.40 -20.34 9.99
CA GLU A 63 -28.52 -20.80 10.85
C GLU A 63 -29.87 -20.76 10.11
N ASN A 64 -30.17 -19.67 9.41
CA ASN A 64 -31.42 -19.50 8.65
C ASN A 64 -31.56 -20.49 7.48
N ASN A 65 -30.46 -20.90 6.89
CA ASN A 65 -30.41 -21.86 5.78
C ASN A 65 -30.19 -23.31 6.25
N ASN A 66 -30.25 -23.58 7.57
CA ASN A 66 -30.00 -24.89 8.16
C ASN A 66 -28.63 -25.52 7.75
N ILE A 67 -27.64 -24.68 7.52
CA ILE A 67 -26.26 -25.12 7.22
C ILE A 67 -25.60 -25.50 8.54
N GLN A 68 -25.46 -26.79 8.77
CA GLN A 68 -24.65 -27.30 9.90
C GLN A 68 -23.19 -27.37 9.45
N LYS A 69 -22.40 -26.39 9.83
CA LYS A 69 -20.94 -26.53 9.80
C LYS A 69 -20.46 -27.00 11.16
N GLU A 70 -19.49 -27.92 11.16
CA GLU A 70 -18.76 -28.23 12.38
C GLU A 70 -18.21 -26.91 12.96
N GLU A 71 -18.41 -26.70 14.26
CA GLU A 71 -17.75 -25.56 14.95
C GLU A 71 -16.25 -25.78 14.91
N VAL A 72 -15.62 -25.32 13.83
CA VAL A 72 -14.17 -25.23 13.76
C VAL A 72 -13.79 -24.03 14.61
N ASP A 73 -12.97 -24.26 15.61
CA ASP A 73 -12.38 -23.17 16.42
C ASP A 73 -11.48 -22.32 15.51
N ILE A 74 -12.12 -21.32 14.90
CA ILE A 74 -11.43 -20.42 13.95
C ILE A 74 -10.60 -19.45 14.77
N TRP A 75 -9.28 -19.55 14.62
CA TRP A 75 -8.35 -18.62 15.25
C TRP A 75 -8.71 -17.14 14.90
N ASP A 76 -8.77 -16.29 15.92
CA ASP A 76 -9.15 -14.89 15.72
C ASP A 76 -8.01 -14.08 15.10
N THR A 77 -8.17 -13.68 13.84
CA THR A 77 -7.21 -12.85 13.11
C THR A 77 -6.98 -11.47 13.74
N ASN A 78 -7.88 -11.00 14.63
CA ASN A 78 -7.66 -9.79 15.42
C ASN A 78 -6.49 -9.92 16.40
N ALA A 79 -6.05 -11.15 16.68
CA ALA A 79 -4.81 -11.40 17.44
C ALA A 79 -3.56 -10.83 16.73
N ILE A 80 -3.62 -10.61 15.40
CA ILE A 80 -2.56 -9.88 14.67
C ILE A 80 -2.75 -8.37 14.90
N THR A 81 -2.51 -7.95 16.14
CA THR A 81 -2.64 -6.56 16.56
C THR A 81 -1.56 -6.24 17.58
N PRO A 82 -0.88 -5.09 17.49
CA PRO A 82 0.09 -4.67 18.49
C PRO A 82 -0.50 -4.75 19.91
N GLY A 83 0.25 -5.34 20.84
CA GLY A 83 -0.16 -5.50 22.24
C GLY A 83 -0.92 -6.78 22.55
N THR A 84 -1.15 -7.67 21.60
CA THR A 84 -1.74 -9.00 21.84
C THR A 84 -0.68 -10.03 22.22
N GLU A 85 -1.13 -11.13 22.85
CA GLU A 85 -0.26 -12.22 23.26
C GLU A 85 0.43 -12.89 22.06
N PHE A 86 -0.27 -13.06 20.93
CA PHE A 86 0.30 -13.62 19.70
C PHE A 86 1.45 -12.74 19.18
N MET A 87 1.28 -11.42 19.14
CA MET A 87 2.33 -10.50 18.66
C MET A 87 3.55 -10.49 19.60
N ASP A 88 3.35 -10.67 20.91
CA ASP A 88 4.46 -10.83 21.84
C ASP A 88 5.22 -12.15 21.60
N LYS A 89 4.51 -13.27 21.40
CA LYS A 89 5.10 -14.54 21.04
C LYS A 89 5.88 -14.47 19.72
N LEU A 90 5.32 -13.83 18.70
CA LEU A 90 5.96 -13.59 17.41
C LEU A 90 7.24 -12.74 17.58
N GLY A 91 7.16 -11.64 18.30
CA GLY A 91 8.32 -10.79 18.57
C GLY A 91 9.45 -11.53 19.27
N LYS A 92 9.13 -12.36 20.29
CA LYS A 92 10.11 -13.23 20.98
C LYS A 92 10.75 -14.26 20.04
N ALA A 93 9.96 -14.88 19.16
CA ALA A 93 10.48 -15.85 18.20
C ALA A 93 11.42 -15.17 17.18
N LEU A 94 11.03 -13.99 16.67
CA LEU A 94 11.83 -13.24 15.70
C LEU A 94 13.12 -12.64 16.30
N LYS A 95 13.19 -12.38 17.60
CA LYS A 95 14.47 -12.03 18.27
C LYS A 95 15.53 -13.12 18.11
N ASN A 96 15.10 -14.36 17.96
CA ASN A 96 15.97 -15.52 17.76
C ASN A 96 16.13 -15.91 16.28
N ILE A 97 15.58 -15.15 15.33
CA ILE A 97 15.57 -15.50 13.91
C ILE A 97 16.98 -15.70 13.34
N ARG A 98 17.97 -15.04 13.92
CA ARG A 98 19.37 -15.18 13.54
C ARG A 98 19.83 -16.64 13.52
N ASN A 99 19.32 -17.47 14.40
CA ASN A 99 19.65 -18.90 14.49
C ASN A 99 19.10 -19.71 13.30
N HIS A 100 18.09 -19.18 12.62
CA HIS A 100 17.38 -19.80 11.51
C HIS A 100 17.83 -19.26 10.12
N ILE A 101 18.81 -18.36 10.09
CA ILE A 101 19.35 -17.77 8.86
C ILE A 101 20.70 -18.40 8.55
N ASP A 102 20.87 -18.91 7.32
CA ASP A 102 22.08 -19.59 6.88
C ASP A 102 23.29 -18.65 6.77
N ASN A 103 23.09 -17.44 6.20
CA ASN A 103 24.17 -16.45 6.06
C ASN A 103 24.58 -15.87 7.41
N LYS A 104 25.66 -16.38 7.99
CA LYS A 104 26.16 -15.97 9.32
C LYS A 104 26.79 -14.57 9.35
N ASN A 105 27.09 -13.97 8.21
CA ASN A 105 27.68 -12.63 8.11
C ASN A 105 26.61 -11.53 8.01
N LEU A 106 25.35 -11.91 7.76
CA LEU A 106 24.25 -10.97 7.60
C LEU A 106 23.93 -10.29 8.93
N LYS A 107 23.93 -8.96 8.98
CA LYS A 107 23.45 -8.20 10.14
C LYS A 107 21.92 -8.26 10.17
N VAL A 108 21.33 -8.63 11.30
CA VAL A 108 19.87 -8.73 11.43
C VAL A 108 19.39 -7.73 12.46
N TYR A 109 18.45 -6.89 12.03
CA TYR A 109 17.78 -5.90 12.87
C TYR A 109 16.28 -6.22 12.93
N LEU A 110 15.70 -6.10 14.10
CA LEU A 110 14.27 -6.31 14.34
C LEU A 110 13.69 -5.09 15.03
N SER A 111 12.66 -4.51 14.41
CA SER A 111 11.76 -3.56 15.06
C SER A 111 10.41 -4.25 15.27
N ASP A 112 10.17 -4.74 16.48
CA ASP A 112 8.99 -5.53 16.81
C ASP A 112 7.72 -4.65 17.02
N SER A 113 6.60 -5.30 17.34
CA SER A 113 5.30 -4.65 17.52
C SER A 113 5.21 -3.75 18.76
N ASN A 114 6.22 -3.74 19.64
CA ASN A 114 6.28 -2.85 20.81
C ASN A 114 6.82 -1.45 20.44
N VAL A 115 7.54 -1.34 19.31
CA VAL A 115 8.03 -0.06 18.80
C VAL A 115 6.90 0.62 18.02
N PRO A 116 6.50 1.87 18.37
CA PRO A 116 5.43 2.59 17.68
C PRO A 116 5.73 2.82 16.20
N GLY A 117 4.66 2.90 15.40
CA GLY A 117 4.69 3.18 13.97
C GLY A 117 4.45 1.95 13.10
N GLU A 118 4.10 2.18 11.86
CA GLU A 118 3.89 1.14 10.85
C GLU A 118 5.23 0.59 10.37
N GLY A 119 5.27 -0.68 9.98
CA GLY A 119 6.49 -1.37 9.57
C GLY A 119 7.23 -0.65 8.44
N GLU A 120 6.50 -0.17 7.45
CA GLU A 120 7.04 0.59 6.32
C GLU A 120 7.73 1.89 6.76
N HIS A 121 7.11 2.67 7.64
CA HIS A 121 7.72 3.89 8.15
C HIS A 121 8.97 3.61 8.98
N LYS A 122 9.00 2.51 9.74
CA LYS A 122 10.19 2.07 10.48
C LYS A 122 11.35 1.75 9.54
N ILE A 123 11.08 1.09 8.41
CA ILE A 123 12.08 0.77 7.37
C ILE A 123 12.65 2.06 6.79
N PHE A 124 11.81 2.99 6.34
CA PHE A 124 12.27 4.21 5.69
C PHE A 124 12.97 5.17 6.66
N ASN A 125 12.51 5.26 7.91
CA ASN A 125 13.24 6.00 8.95
C ASN A 125 14.63 5.40 9.19
N TYR A 126 14.73 4.08 9.28
CA TYR A 126 16.02 3.41 9.44
C TYR A 126 16.97 3.68 8.27
N ILE A 127 16.47 3.57 7.02
CA ILE A 127 17.24 3.88 5.81
C ILE A 127 17.73 5.32 5.82
N LYS A 128 16.88 6.26 6.21
CA LYS A 128 17.21 7.69 6.28
C LYS A 128 18.24 7.99 7.35
N ASP A 129 18.02 7.49 8.57
CA ASP A 129 18.83 7.83 9.73
C ASP A 129 20.23 7.20 9.68
N ASN A 130 20.39 6.08 8.98
CA ASN A 130 21.67 5.36 8.88
C ASN A 130 22.37 5.50 7.54
N ASP A 131 21.86 6.36 6.64
CA ASP A 131 22.41 6.58 5.30
C ASP A 131 22.79 5.29 4.56
N ILE A 132 21.85 4.34 4.53
CA ILE A 132 22.07 3.01 3.95
C ILE A 132 22.38 3.16 2.46
N GLN A 133 23.56 2.68 2.06
CA GLN A 133 24.04 2.73 0.68
C GLN A 133 23.83 1.38 -0.04
N GLY A 134 23.92 1.41 -1.38
CA GLY A 134 23.82 0.23 -2.23
C GLY A 134 22.38 -0.14 -2.59
N SER A 135 22.18 -1.37 -3.06
CA SER A 135 20.87 -1.83 -3.48
C SER A 135 20.01 -2.21 -2.28
N ASN A 136 18.79 -1.70 -2.27
CA ASN A 136 17.82 -1.94 -1.22
C ASN A 136 16.61 -2.67 -1.80
N VAL A 137 16.30 -3.85 -1.25
CA VAL A 137 15.10 -4.62 -1.60
C VAL A 137 14.12 -4.54 -0.44
N ILE A 138 12.95 -3.98 -0.68
CA ILE A 138 11.87 -3.89 0.31
C ILE A 138 10.77 -4.88 -0.10
N TYR A 139 10.42 -5.78 0.80
CA TYR A 139 9.29 -6.67 0.62
C TYR A 139 8.04 -6.05 1.24
N GLY A 140 6.99 -5.94 0.46
CA GLY A 140 5.68 -5.48 0.91
C GLY A 140 4.69 -5.37 -0.24
N LEU A 141 3.40 -5.37 0.11
CA LEU A 141 2.31 -5.45 -0.86
C LEU A 141 1.59 -4.11 -1.03
N ASP A 142 1.71 -3.20 -0.06
CA ASP A 142 1.00 -1.94 -0.06
C ASP A 142 1.48 -0.97 -1.15
N ALA A 143 0.55 -0.24 -1.73
CA ALA A 143 0.86 0.75 -2.76
C ALA A 143 1.65 1.95 -2.19
N ASP A 144 1.46 2.26 -0.92
CA ASP A 144 2.16 3.34 -0.22
C ASP A 144 3.67 3.15 -0.22
N LEU A 145 4.16 1.91 -0.25
CA LEU A 145 5.58 1.59 -0.40
C LEU A 145 6.19 2.17 -1.68
N ILE A 146 5.43 2.22 -2.77
CA ILE A 146 5.90 2.84 -4.03
C ILE A 146 6.18 4.32 -3.80
N MET A 147 5.23 5.02 -3.15
CA MET A 147 5.37 6.45 -2.86
C MET A 147 6.52 6.73 -1.88
N LEU A 148 6.67 5.89 -0.85
CA LEU A 148 7.76 5.98 0.10
C LEU A 148 9.13 5.75 -0.56
N CYS A 149 9.23 4.78 -1.47
CA CYS A 149 10.44 4.55 -2.26
C CYS A 149 10.80 5.75 -3.14
N LEU A 150 9.82 6.31 -3.87
CA LEU A 150 10.03 7.51 -4.68
C LEU A 150 10.45 8.71 -3.83
N ALA A 151 9.78 8.93 -2.69
CA ALA A 151 10.07 10.01 -1.75
C ALA A 151 11.45 9.88 -1.08
N SER A 152 12.00 8.68 -0.98
CA SER A 152 13.33 8.45 -0.42
C SER A 152 14.45 9.08 -1.26
N LYS A 153 14.19 9.33 -2.55
CA LYS A 153 15.15 9.87 -3.55
C LYS A 153 16.43 9.05 -3.66
N ARG A 154 16.39 7.79 -3.25
CA ARG A 154 17.53 6.89 -3.30
C ARG A 154 17.50 6.08 -4.59
N ASP A 155 18.69 5.82 -5.12
CA ASP A 155 18.88 4.95 -6.28
C ASP A 155 18.97 3.49 -5.86
N ASN A 156 18.79 2.59 -6.82
CA ASN A 156 18.87 1.14 -6.63
C ASN A 156 17.84 0.61 -5.59
N MET A 157 16.65 1.19 -5.58
CA MET A 157 15.52 0.74 -4.77
C MET A 157 14.66 -0.25 -5.56
N TYR A 158 14.32 -1.36 -4.91
CA TYR A 158 13.49 -2.41 -5.50
C TYR A 158 12.40 -2.80 -4.52
N LEU A 159 11.17 -2.96 -5.04
CA LEU A 159 10.09 -3.61 -4.29
C LEU A 159 9.97 -5.05 -4.73
N LEU A 160 10.00 -5.97 -3.78
CA LEU A 160 9.74 -7.39 -3.97
C LEU A 160 8.27 -7.65 -3.64
N ARG A 161 7.52 -8.18 -4.60
CA ARG A 161 6.08 -8.45 -4.49
C ARG A 161 5.73 -9.84 -4.97
N GLU A 162 4.65 -10.40 -4.46
CA GLU A 162 4.12 -11.67 -4.95
C GLU A 162 3.42 -11.51 -6.29
N THR A 163 3.54 -12.53 -7.15
CA THR A 163 2.95 -12.51 -8.51
C THR A 163 1.44 -12.66 -8.52
N VAL A 164 0.85 -13.20 -7.47
CA VAL A 164 -0.59 -13.51 -7.37
C VAL A 164 -1.47 -12.25 -7.43
N GLU A 165 -0.95 -11.11 -6.99
CA GLU A 165 -1.70 -9.85 -6.98
C GLU A 165 -1.93 -9.24 -8.37
N PHE A 166 -1.18 -9.65 -9.38
CA PHE A 166 -1.27 -9.07 -10.72
C PHE A 166 -2.29 -9.75 -11.65
N ASN A 167 -3.26 -10.49 -11.08
CA ASN A 167 -4.44 -11.04 -11.77
C ASN A 167 -4.23 -11.34 -13.26
N ASN A 168 -3.49 -12.39 -13.59
CA ASN A 168 -3.35 -12.94 -14.95
C ASN A 168 -2.90 -11.97 -16.06
N ARG A 169 -2.58 -10.72 -15.78
CA ARG A 169 -2.13 -9.72 -16.77
C ARG A 169 -0.64 -9.76 -17.07
N ILE A 170 0.14 -10.36 -16.16
CA ILE A 170 1.57 -10.53 -16.36
C ILE A 170 1.85 -12.01 -16.50
N HIS A 171 2.45 -12.41 -17.63
CA HIS A 171 2.98 -13.77 -17.80
C HIS A 171 4.19 -13.94 -16.88
N THR A 172 3.98 -14.51 -15.71
CA THR A 172 5.03 -14.68 -14.69
C THR A 172 5.96 -15.86 -14.96
N ASN A 173 5.67 -16.66 -15.99
CA ASN A 173 6.43 -17.89 -16.29
C ASN A 173 6.64 -18.81 -15.08
N GLY A 174 5.70 -18.81 -14.11
CA GLY A 174 5.79 -19.60 -12.89
C GLY A 174 6.64 -18.98 -11.76
N PHE A 175 7.14 -17.77 -11.92
CA PHE A 175 7.82 -17.07 -10.82
C PHE A 175 6.83 -16.67 -9.73
N LYS A 176 7.24 -16.87 -8.47
CA LYS A 176 6.43 -16.53 -7.29
C LYS A 176 6.49 -15.04 -6.92
N PHE A 177 7.58 -14.37 -7.30
CA PHE A 177 7.88 -12.99 -6.93
C PHE A 177 8.28 -12.18 -8.14
N LEU A 178 7.99 -10.87 -8.07
CA LEU A 178 8.40 -9.85 -9.02
C LEU A 178 9.20 -8.77 -8.30
N PHE A 179 10.19 -8.23 -8.99
CA PHE A 179 10.91 -7.04 -8.58
C PHE A 179 10.44 -5.84 -9.38
N LEU A 180 9.94 -4.83 -8.69
CA LEU A 180 9.67 -3.52 -9.26
C LEU A 180 10.89 -2.63 -9.05
N SER A 181 11.56 -2.23 -10.13
CA SER A 181 12.64 -1.23 -10.06
C SER A 181 12.04 0.16 -9.93
N ILE A 182 12.33 0.83 -8.83
CA ILE A 182 11.86 2.19 -8.57
C ILE A 182 12.54 3.19 -9.50
N ASP A 183 13.81 2.98 -9.85
CA ASP A 183 14.53 3.86 -10.78
C ASP A 183 13.89 3.86 -12.18
N ARG A 184 13.49 2.67 -12.67
CA ARG A 184 12.77 2.57 -13.95
C ARG A 184 11.37 3.19 -13.86
N LEU A 185 10.65 2.93 -12.77
CA LEU A 185 9.37 3.57 -12.54
C LEU A 185 9.50 5.09 -12.54
N LYS A 186 10.47 5.64 -11.78
CA LYS A 186 10.75 7.08 -11.75
C LYS A 186 11.01 7.65 -13.14
N SER A 187 11.79 6.94 -13.97
CA SER A 187 12.07 7.37 -15.34
C SER A 187 10.80 7.45 -16.19
N HIS A 188 9.94 6.44 -16.14
CA HIS A 188 8.67 6.45 -16.89
C HIS A 188 7.67 7.50 -16.39
N LEU A 189 7.60 7.72 -15.08
CA LEU A 189 6.76 8.80 -14.52
C LEU A 189 7.24 10.18 -14.98
N LEU A 190 8.57 10.37 -15.04
CA LEU A 190 9.14 11.61 -15.56
C LEU A 190 8.87 11.79 -17.06
N GLU A 191 8.99 10.73 -17.87
CA GLU A 191 8.62 10.75 -19.29
C GLU A 191 7.16 11.17 -19.47
N GLU A 192 6.24 10.55 -18.72
CA GLU A 192 4.80 10.87 -18.77
C GLU A 192 4.50 12.33 -18.43
N VAL A 193 5.12 12.87 -17.37
CA VAL A 193 4.95 14.27 -17.00
C VAL A 193 5.61 15.20 -18.02
N CYS A 194 6.81 14.86 -18.51
CA CYS A 194 7.52 15.63 -19.52
C CYS A 194 6.73 15.74 -20.83
N ASP A 195 6.10 14.66 -21.27
CA ASP A 195 5.25 14.65 -22.46
C ASP A 195 4.06 15.62 -22.32
N ARG A 196 3.43 15.65 -21.15
CA ARG A 196 2.31 16.56 -20.85
C ARG A 196 2.74 18.03 -20.77
N VAL A 197 3.94 18.30 -20.21
CA VAL A 197 4.49 19.64 -20.01
C VAL A 197 5.24 20.13 -21.25
N GLY A 198 5.68 19.23 -22.15
CA GLY A 198 6.49 19.58 -23.33
C GLY A 198 7.93 19.99 -22.96
N LYS A 199 8.48 19.51 -21.85
CA LYS A 199 9.81 19.86 -21.34
C LYS A 199 10.64 18.58 -21.14
N PHE A 200 11.75 18.43 -21.90
CA PHE A 200 12.50 17.17 -21.95
C PHE A 200 13.91 17.21 -21.34
N ASN A 201 14.52 18.38 -21.25
CA ASN A 201 15.89 18.51 -20.74
C ASN A 201 15.88 18.99 -19.28
N LEU A 202 15.57 18.09 -18.36
CA LEU A 202 15.50 18.39 -16.94
C LEU A 202 16.84 18.07 -16.25
N SER A 203 17.28 18.98 -15.39
CA SER A 203 18.33 18.69 -14.40
C SER A 203 17.84 17.67 -13.37
N ASP A 204 18.75 17.01 -12.66
CA ASP A 204 18.36 16.04 -11.62
C ASP A 204 17.60 16.70 -10.46
N TYR A 205 17.86 17.97 -10.20
CA TYR A 205 17.07 18.77 -9.25
C TYR A 205 15.60 18.88 -9.70
N GLU A 206 15.37 19.34 -10.94
CA GLU A 206 14.01 19.47 -11.51
C GLU A 206 13.27 18.14 -11.58
N LYS A 207 13.96 17.05 -11.93
CA LYS A 207 13.38 15.70 -11.90
C LYS A 207 12.87 15.33 -10.52
N ASN A 208 13.64 15.61 -9.48
CA ASN A 208 13.24 15.33 -8.11
C ASN A 208 12.05 16.19 -7.66
N GLU A 209 12.00 17.46 -8.04
CA GLU A 209 10.86 18.34 -7.74
C GLU A 209 9.58 17.86 -8.43
N ILE A 210 9.66 17.44 -9.70
CA ILE A 210 8.49 16.86 -10.41
C ILE A 210 8.00 15.56 -9.74
N ILE A 211 8.91 14.73 -9.26
CA ILE A 211 8.53 13.52 -8.50
C ILE A 211 7.88 13.89 -7.16
N ASP A 212 8.36 14.91 -6.48
CA ASP A 212 7.73 15.42 -5.25
C ASP A 212 6.30 15.93 -5.53
N ASP A 213 6.11 16.66 -6.61
CA ASP A 213 4.79 17.14 -7.06
C ASP A 213 3.87 15.95 -7.43
N TYR A 214 4.40 14.94 -8.13
CA TYR A 214 3.66 13.73 -8.48
C TYR A 214 3.17 12.98 -7.23
N ILE A 215 4.05 12.82 -6.23
CA ILE A 215 3.69 12.19 -4.95
C ILE A 215 2.61 13.01 -4.24
N PHE A 216 2.74 14.33 -4.22
CA PHE A 216 1.73 15.19 -3.60
C PHE A 216 0.37 15.08 -4.29
N LEU A 217 0.34 15.05 -5.63
CA LEU A 217 -0.89 14.85 -6.40
C LEU A 217 -1.54 13.50 -6.10
N SER A 218 -0.73 12.45 -5.93
CA SER A 218 -1.22 11.12 -5.58
C SER A 218 -1.98 11.11 -4.23
N PHE A 219 -1.62 11.98 -3.29
CA PHE A 219 -2.35 12.10 -2.02
C PHE A 219 -3.74 12.70 -2.18
N LEU A 220 -4.03 13.45 -3.25
CA LEU A 220 -5.36 13.97 -3.53
C LEU A 220 -6.35 12.87 -3.94
N LEU A 221 -5.85 11.72 -4.37
CA LEU A 221 -6.67 10.50 -4.60
C LEU A 221 -7.16 9.86 -3.30
N GLY A 222 -6.67 10.32 -2.17
CA GLY A 222 -6.94 9.77 -0.86
C GLY A 222 -6.01 8.61 -0.48
N ASN A 223 -5.87 8.42 0.81
CA ASN A 223 -5.12 7.33 1.42
C ASN A 223 -5.70 7.02 2.80
N ASP A 224 -5.00 6.21 3.59
CA ASP A 224 -5.43 5.83 4.94
C ASP A 224 -5.60 7.01 5.91
N PHE A 225 -5.02 8.17 5.62
CA PHE A 225 -5.03 9.36 6.46
C PHE A 225 -5.86 10.50 5.87
N LEU A 226 -6.00 10.55 4.55
CA LEU A 226 -6.69 11.61 3.83
C LEU A 226 -7.86 11.02 3.02
N THR A 227 -9.03 11.60 3.16
CA THR A 227 -10.18 11.26 2.33
C THR A 227 -9.98 11.74 0.91
N HIS A 228 -10.37 10.93 -0.08
CA HIS A 228 -10.37 11.33 -1.48
C HIS A 228 -11.48 12.36 -1.77
N SER A 229 -11.24 13.21 -2.77
CA SER A 229 -12.32 14.00 -3.36
C SER A 229 -13.29 13.09 -4.12
N PRO A 230 -14.60 13.21 -3.93
CA PRO A 230 -15.58 12.37 -4.63
C PRO A 230 -15.49 12.45 -6.16
N SER A 231 -14.99 13.55 -6.69
CA SER A 231 -14.82 13.80 -8.12
C SER A 231 -13.49 13.33 -8.68
N VAL A 232 -12.55 12.91 -7.82
CA VAL A 232 -11.21 12.45 -8.22
C VAL A 232 -11.06 10.98 -7.84
N ASP A 233 -11.56 10.10 -8.71
CA ASP A 233 -11.52 8.65 -8.52
C ASP A 233 -10.49 8.01 -9.45
N LEU A 234 -9.58 7.23 -8.88
CA LEU A 234 -8.53 6.53 -9.62
C LEU A 234 -9.09 5.64 -10.75
N HIS A 235 -10.21 4.95 -10.50
CA HIS A 235 -10.81 4.02 -11.47
C HIS A 235 -11.53 4.73 -12.63
N ASN A 236 -11.80 6.02 -12.48
CA ASN A 236 -12.48 6.84 -13.49
C ASN A 236 -11.56 7.90 -14.11
N GLY A 237 -10.25 7.70 -14.09
CA GLY A 237 -9.28 8.61 -14.72
C GLY A 237 -8.99 9.87 -13.89
N GLY A 238 -9.30 9.85 -12.58
CA GLY A 238 -9.06 11.01 -11.72
C GLY A 238 -7.59 11.39 -11.60
N PHE A 239 -6.69 10.42 -11.72
CA PHE A 239 -5.26 10.73 -11.68
C PHE A 239 -4.76 11.39 -12.97
N ASP A 240 -5.23 10.93 -14.13
CA ASP A 240 -4.94 11.57 -15.42
C ASP A 240 -5.41 13.03 -15.42
N LEU A 241 -6.62 13.29 -14.90
CA LEU A 241 -7.13 14.63 -14.72
C LEU A 241 -6.20 15.48 -13.85
N LEU A 242 -5.72 14.97 -12.74
CA LEU A 242 -4.78 15.69 -11.87
C LEU A 242 -3.47 16.02 -12.59
N LEU A 243 -2.94 15.09 -13.38
CA LEU A 243 -1.70 15.30 -14.14
C LEU A 243 -1.90 16.32 -15.27
N ASP A 244 -3.05 16.33 -15.94
CA ASP A 244 -3.37 17.32 -16.97
C ASP A 244 -3.50 18.74 -16.38
N LEU A 245 -4.19 18.85 -15.24
CA LEU A 245 -4.29 20.13 -14.51
C LEU A 245 -2.92 20.60 -14.01
N TYR A 246 -2.12 19.68 -13.47
CA TYR A 246 -0.76 19.96 -13.05
C TYR A 246 0.09 20.49 -14.20
N ALA A 247 0.11 19.81 -15.34
CA ALA A 247 0.88 20.21 -16.50
C ALA A 247 0.51 21.62 -16.98
N ARG A 248 -0.79 21.92 -17.05
CA ARG A 248 -1.27 23.25 -17.42
C ARG A 248 -0.78 24.33 -16.46
N PHE A 249 -0.98 24.16 -15.16
CA PHE A 249 -0.58 25.17 -14.18
C PHE A 249 0.92 25.27 -13.99
N TYR A 250 1.66 24.18 -14.17
CA TYR A 250 3.13 24.20 -14.20
C TYR A 250 3.66 25.11 -15.31
N LEU A 251 3.06 25.04 -16.50
CA LEU A 251 3.43 25.90 -17.64
C LEU A 251 3.02 27.39 -17.43
N GLU A 252 1.84 27.61 -16.86
CA GLU A 252 1.33 28.95 -16.60
C GLU A 252 2.12 29.66 -15.50
N MET A 253 2.35 28.99 -14.40
CA MET A 253 2.98 29.59 -13.20
C MET A 253 4.50 29.49 -13.20
N LYS A 254 5.08 28.60 -14.03
CA LYS A 254 6.54 28.31 -14.11
C LYS A 254 7.14 28.00 -12.74
N SER A 255 6.42 27.26 -11.93
CA SER A 255 6.80 26.89 -10.57
C SER A 255 6.28 25.51 -10.23
N ASN A 256 6.89 24.87 -9.26
CA ASN A 256 6.48 23.59 -8.72
C ASN A 256 5.32 23.75 -7.73
N LEU A 257 4.57 22.67 -7.52
CA LEU A 257 3.45 22.60 -6.58
C LEU A 257 3.95 22.51 -5.14
N VAL A 258 5.03 21.75 -4.90
CA VAL A 258 5.64 21.63 -3.58
C VAL A 258 7.15 21.90 -3.62
N SER A 259 7.69 22.43 -2.52
CA SER A 259 9.12 22.47 -2.24
C SER A 259 9.38 21.67 -0.96
N VAL A 260 9.92 20.47 -1.12
CA VAL A 260 10.23 19.60 0.04
C VAL A 260 11.37 20.20 0.85
N ALA A 261 12.35 20.86 0.19
CA ALA A 261 13.46 21.54 0.84
C ALA A 261 12.99 22.64 1.79
N ASP A 262 12.05 23.47 1.35
CA ASP A 262 11.48 24.57 2.14
C ASP A 262 10.29 24.15 3.00
N LYS A 263 9.81 22.91 2.85
CA LYS A 263 8.56 22.40 3.48
C LYS A 263 7.36 23.29 3.18
N LYS A 264 7.21 23.71 1.93
CA LYS A 264 6.16 24.62 1.48
C LYS A 264 5.32 24.01 0.36
N ILE A 265 4.05 24.38 0.36
CA ILE A 265 3.11 24.13 -0.72
C ILE A 265 2.84 25.45 -1.42
N ASN A 266 2.84 25.45 -2.75
CA ASN A 266 2.38 26.59 -3.54
C ASN A 266 0.84 26.64 -3.48
N HIS A 267 0.33 27.46 -2.57
CA HIS A 267 -1.11 27.54 -2.31
C HIS A 267 -1.91 28.06 -3.51
N ASP A 268 -1.33 28.96 -4.32
CA ASP A 268 -2.02 29.47 -5.51
C ASP A 268 -2.11 28.38 -6.57
N PHE A 269 -1.07 27.59 -6.74
CA PHE A 269 -1.07 26.42 -7.64
C PHE A 269 -2.15 25.42 -7.20
N LEU A 270 -2.11 24.99 -5.94
CA LEU A 270 -3.06 24.04 -5.38
C LEU A 270 -4.50 24.56 -5.47
N LYS A 271 -4.73 25.85 -5.17
CA LYS A 271 -6.04 26.48 -5.26
C LYS A 271 -6.60 26.45 -6.68
N ASN A 272 -5.77 26.65 -7.68
CA ASN A 272 -6.18 26.58 -9.08
C ASN A 272 -6.59 25.16 -9.47
N ILE A 273 -5.82 24.14 -9.08
CA ILE A 273 -6.18 22.73 -9.30
C ILE A 273 -7.54 22.43 -8.65
N ILE A 274 -7.71 22.77 -7.36
CA ILE A 274 -8.94 22.48 -6.61
C ILE A 274 -10.14 23.22 -7.22
N LYS A 275 -9.95 24.46 -7.66
CA LYS A 275 -11.00 25.26 -8.32
C LYS A 275 -11.50 24.58 -9.59
N ASP A 276 -10.58 24.08 -10.43
CA ASP A 276 -10.93 23.45 -11.68
C ASP A 276 -11.58 22.08 -11.47
N ILE A 277 -11.10 21.30 -10.49
CA ILE A 277 -11.79 20.08 -10.05
C ILE A 277 -13.22 20.40 -9.61
N GLY A 278 -13.41 21.44 -8.78
CA GLY A 278 -14.72 21.88 -8.32
C GLY A 278 -15.68 22.31 -9.44
N MET A 279 -15.16 22.92 -10.51
CA MET A 279 -15.99 23.28 -11.68
C MET A 279 -16.51 22.06 -12.46
N MET A 280 -15.81 20.94 -12.38
CA MET A 280 -16.18 19.68 -13.07
C MET A 280 -16.95 18.71 -12.16
N GLU A 281 -16.99 18.97 -10.85
CA GLU A 281 -17.47 18.02 -9.85
C GLU A 281 -18.90 17.54 -10.11
N ASP A 282 -19.84 18.43 -10.36
CA ASP A 282 -21.26 18.09 -10.62
C ASP A 282 -21.38 17.14 -11.83
N SER A 283 -20.67 17.40 -12.90
CA SER A 283 -20.69 16.58 -14.12
C SER A 283 -20.08 15.20 -13.89
N VAL A 284 -18.97 15.13 -13.13
CA VAL A 284 -18.31 13.88 -12.79
C VAL A 284 -19.22 13.04 -11.88
N LEU A 285 -19.79 13.64 -10.85
CA LEU A 285 -20.71 12.97 -9.93
C LEU A 285 -21.96 12.48 -10.64
N GLU A 286 -22.56 13.30 -11.53
CA GLU A 286 -23.71 12.87 -12.33
C GLU A 286 -23.39 11.64 -13.18
N THR A 287 -22.22 11.63 -13.82
CA THR A 287 -21.75 10.50 -14.62
C THR A 287 -21.53 9.25 -13.75
N TYR A 288 -20.93 9.42 -12.58
CA TYR A 288 -20.71 8.35 -11.61
C TYR A 288 -22.03 7.73 -11.12
N TYR A 289 -23.01 8.59 -10.72
CA TYR A 289 -24.32 8.12 -10.29
C TYR A 289 -25.08 7.42 -11.42
N LYS A 290 -25.03 7.93 -12.65
CA LYS A 290 -25.63 7.27 -13.81
C LYS A 290 -25.02 5.88 -14.06
N LYS A 291 -23.71 5.74 -13.94
CA LYS A 291 -23.03 4.42 -14.04
C LYS A 291 -23.50 3.50 -12.91
N ARG A 292 -23.54 3.99 -11.67
CA ARG A 292 -23.94 3.20 -10.48
C ARG A 292 -25.40 2.75 -10.54
N ILE A 293 -26.31 3.60 -10.99
CA ILE A 293 -27.73 3.25 -11.17
C ILE A 293 -27.90 2.20 -12.30
N ARG A 294 -27.08 2.29 -13.36
CA ARG A 294 -27.11 1.32 -14.46
C ARG A 294 -26.37 0.02 -14.12
N TRP A 295 -25.49 0.07 -13.13
CA TRP A 295 -24.78 -1.12 -12.71
C TRP A 295 -25.76 -2.09 -12.08
N ARG A 296 -25.93 -3.23 -12.74
CA ARG A 296 -26.63 -4.38 -12.17
C ARG A 296 -25.56 -5.40 -11.84
N PRO A 297 -25.62 -6.05 -10.66
CA PRO A 297 -24.75 -7.18 -10.41
C PRO A 297 -24.91 -8.18 -11.56
N PRO A 298 -23.82 -8.79 -12.04
CA PRO A 298 -23.92 -9.82 -13.07
C PRO A 298 -24.98 -10.81 -12.62
N ASN A 299 -25.85 -11.26 -13.54
CA ASN A 299 -26.80 -12.32 -13.25
C ASN A 299 -25.98 -13.56 -12.86
N LYS A 300 -25.71 -13.69 -11.57
CA LYS A 300 -25.13 -14.90 -11.01
C LYS A 300 -26.30 -15.85 -10.80
N ASN A 301 -26.24 -17.01 -11.45
CA ASN A 301 -27.07 -18.11 -11.06
C ASN A 301 -26.52 -18.65 -9.76
N TYR A 302 -27.29 -18.53 -8.68
CA TYR A 302 -26.94 -19.11 -7.40
C TYR A 302 -27.62 -20.49 -7.31
N ASP A 303 -26.85 -21.49 -6.91
CA ASP A 303 -27.35 -22.86 -6.76
C ASP A 303 -28.25 -22.99 -5.50
N SER A 304 -28.14 -22.02 -4.57
CA SER A 304 -28.90 -21.99 -3.33
C SER A 304 -29.19 -20.56 -2.85
N GLN A 305 -30.22 -20.44 -1.99
CA GLN A 305 -30.48 -19.18 -1.29
C GLN A 305 -29.30 -18.77 -0.40
N TYR A 306 -28.65 -19.74 0.21
CA TYR A 306 -27.45 -19.52 1.02
C TYR A 306 -26.33 -18.81 0.23
N GLU A 307 -25.99 -19.31 -0.96
CA GLU A 307 -24.96 -18.68 -1.80
C GLU A 307 -25.30 -17.24 -2.17
N ARG A 308 -26.60 -16.99 -2.44
CA ARG A 308 -27.08 -15.64 -2.74
C ARG A 308 -26.94 -14.70 -1.54
N GLU A 309 -27.31 -15.14 -0.36
CA GLU A 309 -27.23 -14.33 0.87
C GLU A 309 -25.79 -14.07 1.28
N VAL A 310 -24.88 -15.04 1.09
CA VAL A 310 -23.42 -14.87 1.33
C VAL A 310 -22.79 -13.89 0.34
N ASP A 311 -23.20 -13.93 -0.93
CA ASP A 311 -22.67 -13.00 -1.96
C ASP A 311 -23.17 -11.56 -1.76
N LEU A 312 -24.26 -11.36 -1.04
CA LEU A 312 -24.83 -10.05 -0.71
C LEU A 312 -24.31 -9.45 0.61
N LEU A 313 -23.63 -10.26 1.44
CA LEU A 313 -23.00 -9.84 2.68
C LEU A 313 -21.71 -9.07 2.44
#